data_0c958f51696a35552b6eb4cd8a802e86
#
_entry.id   0c958f51696a35552b6eb4cd8a802e86
#
_cell.length_a   1.000
_cell.length_b   1.000
_cell.length_c   1.000
_cell.angle_alpha   90.00
_cell.angle_beta   90.00
_cell.angle_gamma   90.00
#
_symmetry.space_group_name_H-M   'P 1'
#
loop_
_entity.id
_entity.type
_entity.pdbx_description
1 polymer ?
#
loop_
_entity_poly.entity_id
_entity_poly.type
_entity_poly.pdbx_seq_one_letter_code
_entity_poly.pdbx_strand_id
1 'polypeptide(L)'
;MKILFIRSNPVNPDSRVEKEIATLAKAGHDVMLFAWDRASDHPILHTEELFGEYKVNVYRIGIKSVYSAGFKKNLRPLLKFQVAIHNFIKKHKDKIDVIHACDFDTAFSSFFSKPRKCRFVYDVFDYYVDSFSVPESLKGVVEKIDTHIMNKSDAVIICTEERVKQLRFSTPKRLIVIHNTPMKLVSMEYESSNSHKKVKIAYVGILSYGRNILETCLFVSQNAQFELHIGGFGILEPEVKKFAEENENIIFYGKMSYAETLSMENRCDILIAFYDPSVPNHKFAAPNKFYEALMLGKPLIMAENTGMSEVVKKNDIGSVVPYSSPQKGFMELLERKADWKKMSEREKKLYDELYSWNTMSERLVKLYQDLKSSNSR
;
A
#
# COMPACT_ATOMS: atom_id res chain seq x y z
N MET A 1 14.32 11.78 18.73
CA MET A 1 13.68 12.95 18.11
C MET A 1 12.19 12.87 18.36
N LYS A 2 11.53 14.02 18.37
CA LYS A 2 10.08 14.12 18.43
C LYS A 2 9.53 14.19 17.00
N ILE A 3 8.77 13.18 16.60
CA ILE A 3 8.31 12.98 15.22
C ILE A 3 6.80 13.17 15.19
N LEU A 4 6.31 14.03 14.31
CA LEU A 4 4.89 14.19 14.03
C LEU A 4 4.55 13.51 12.71
N PHE A 5 3.83 12.40 12.76
CA PHE A 5 3.16 11.81 11.60
C PHE A 5 1.86 12.56 11.30
N ILE A 6 1.60 12.80 10.02
CA ILE A 6 0.33 13.41 9.56
C ILE A 6 -0.26 12.55 8.45
N ARG A 7 -1.50 12.12 8.65
CA ARG A 7 -2.22 11.26 7.71
C ARG A 7 -3.65 11.73 7.47
N SER A 8 -4.10 11.65 6.22
CA SER A 8 -5.45 12.07 5.80
C SER A 8 -6.53 10.98 5.92
N ASN A 9 -6.28 9.97 6.72
CA ASN A 9 -7.26 8.97 7.17
C ASN A 9 -7.12 8.75 8.69
N PRO A 10 -8.03 8.01 9.35
CA PRO A 10 -7.98 7.85 10.80
C PRO A 10 -6.83 6.95 11.30
N VAL A 11 -6.07 6.28 10.44
CA VAL A 11 -5.07 5.26 10.80
C VAL A 11 -5.71 4.21 11.74
N ASN A 12 -6.79 3.58 11.25
CA ASN A 12 -7.50 2.50 11.94
C ASN A 12 -8.38 1.71 10.96
N PRO A 13 -7.79 0.74 10.22
CA PRO A 13 -6.36 0.46 10.08
C PRO A 13 -5.68 1.29 8.96
N ASP A 14 -4.38 1.55 9.10
CA ASP A 14 -3.47 1.91 8.00
C ASP A 14 -2.14 1.19 8.23
N SER A 15 -2.04 -0.03 7.72
CA SER A 15 -0.96 -0.98 8.00
C SER A 15 0.44 -0.41 7.72
N ARG A 16 0.61 0.50 6.74
CA ARG A 16 1.91 1.13 6.45
C ARG A 16 2.29 2.10 7.55
N VAL A 17 1.42 3.05 7.85
CA VAL A 17 1.65 4.08 8.87
C VAL A 17 1.85 3.44 10.25
N GLU A 18 1.03 2.44 10.58
CA GLU A 18 1.15 1.70 11.84
C GLU A 18 2.52 1.04 12.01
N LYS A 19 3.03 0.38 10.97
CA LYS A 19 4.35 -0.26 10.98
C LYS A 19 5.50 0.75 11.07
N GLU A 20 5.40 1.88 10.37
CA GLU A 20 6.39 2.94 10.39
C GLU A 20 6.46 3.61 11.76
N ILE A 21 5.31 3.94 12.35
CA ILE A 21 5.20 4.49 13.71
C ILE A 21 5.81 3.51 14.73
N ALA A 22 5.40 2.23 14.69
CA ALA A 22 5.92 1.20 15.59
C ALA A 22 7.44 1.04 15.46
N THR A 23 7.97 1.07 14.23
CA THR A 23 9.41 0.96 13.95
C THR A 23 10.18 2.13 14.56
N LEU A 24 9.70 3.36 14.39
CA LEU A 24 10.39 4.55 14.91
C LEU A 24 10.25 4.66 16.44
N ALA A 25 9.11 4.28 17.00
CA ALA A 25 8.94 4.20 18.45
C ALA A 25 9.88 3.14 19.07
N LYS A 26 10.01 1.96 18.43
CA LYS A 26 10.98 0.94 18.81
C LYS A 26 12.43 1.45 18.76
N ALA A 27 12.75 2.32 17.81
CA ALA A 27 14.07 2.95 17.69
C ALA A 27 14.30 4.10 18.71
N GLY A 28 13.40 4.30 19.68
CA GLY A 28 13.53 5.29 20.76
C GLY A 28 13.16 6.72 20.35
N HIS A 29 12.34 6.88 19.32
CA HIS A 29 11.79 8.19 18.98
C HIS A 29 10.46 8.44 19.73
N ASP A 30 10.22 9.69 20.10
CA ASP A 30 8.93 10.16 20.63
C ASP A 30 8.02 10.48 19.44
N VAL A 31 7.05 9.59 19.17
CA VAL A 31 6.19 9.69 17.99
C VAL A 31 4.79 10.16 18.41
N MET A 32 4.24 11.11 17.66
CA MET A 32 2.85 11.53 17.73
C MET A 32 2.21 11.44 16.34
N LEU A 33 0.92 11.15 16.30
CA LEU A 33 0.12 11.07 15.09
C LEU A 33 -0.96 12.15 15.09
N PHE A 34 -1.06 12.92 14.00
CA PHE A 34 -2.21 13.76 13.69
C PHE A 34 -2.95 13.19 12.48
N ALA A 35 -4.21 12.81 12.66
CA ALA A 35 -4.97 12.03 11.70
C ALA A 35 -6.36 12.65 11.42
N TRP A 36 -6.91 12.35 10.26
CA TRP A 36 -8.23 12.81 9.83
C TRP A 36 -9.27 11.69 9.94
N ASP A 37 -10.20 11.82 10.90
CA ASP A 37 -11.42 11.01 10.91
C ASP A 37 -12.43 11.58 9.90
N ARG A 38 -12.70 10.82 8.86
CA ARG A 38 -13.61 11.22 7.77
C ARG A 38 -15.06 10.77 8.00
N ALA A 39 -15.31 9.97 9.04
CA ALA A 39 -16.62 9.37 9.30
C ALA A 39 -17.54 10.31 10.06
N SER A 40 -16.99 11.17 10.91
CA SER A 40 -17.74 12.02 11.84
C SER A 40 -17.20 13.44 11.92
N ASP A 41 -17.97 14.35 12.49
CA ASP A 41 -17.54 15.72 12.80
C ASP A 41 -17.31 15.82 14.30
N HIS A 42 -16.09 16.14 14.72
CA HIS A 42 -15.73 16.39 16.14
C HIS A 42 -14.46 17.25 16.23
N PRO A 43 -14.26 17.96 17.35
CA PRO A 43 -13.00 18.67 17.60
C PRO A 43 -11.85 17.66 17.68
N ILE A 44 -10.61 18.16 17.78
CA ILE A 44 -9.45 17.27 17.94
C ILE A 44 -9.60 16.47 19.24
N LEU A 45 -9.70 15.16 19.09
CA LEU A 45 -9.66 14.19 20.18
C LEU A 45 -8.23 13.70 20.35
N HIS A 46 -7.80 13.58 21.59
CA HIS A 46 -6.50 13.04 21.95
C HIS A 46 -6.69 11.70 22.68
N THR A 47 -5.99 10.69 22.19
CA THR A 47 -5.94 9.34 22.78
C THR A 47 -4.48 8.87 22.85
N GLU A 48 -4.21 7.91 23.72
CA GLU A 48 -2.96 7.17 23.73
C GLU A 48 -3.26 5.77 23.19
N GLU A 49 -2.61 5.35 22.10
CA GLU A 49 -2.89 4.10 21.41
C GLU A 49 -1.63 3.26 21.26
N LEU A 50 -1.81 1.94 21.13
CA LEU A 50 -0.72 1.01 20.92
C LEU A 50 -0.43 0.82 19.42
N PHE A 51 0.82 1.05 19.02
CA PHE A 51 1.37 0.69 17.72
C PHE A 51 2.43 -0.40 17.96
N GLY A 52 2.08 -1.64 17.67
CA GLY A 52 2.81 -2.78 18.21
C GLY A 52 2.75 -2.79 19.73
N GLU A 53 3.90 -2.71 20.40
CA GLU A 53 4.02 -2.66 21.88
C GLU A 53 4.22 -1.23 22.41
N TYR A 54 4.22 -0.21 21.53
CA TYR A 54 4.59 1.15 21.89
C TYR A 54 3.37 2.07 21.98
N LYS A 55 3.27 2.82 23.08
CA LYS A 55 2.26 3.84 23.27
C LYS A 55 2.59 5.12 22.49
N VAL A 56 1.63 5.60 21.72
CA VAL A 56 1.75 6.77 20.88
C VAL A 56 0.61 7.74 21.12
N ASN A 57 0.91 9.03 21.20
CA ASN A 57 -0.10 10.06 21.29
C ASN A 57 -0.77 10.27 19.94
N VAL A 58 -2.07 10.01 19.86
CA VAL A 58 -2.89 10.13 18.65
C VAL A 58 -3.86 11.28 18.79
N TYR A 59 -3.86 12.17 17.82
CA TYR A 59 -4.76 13.30 17.72
C TYR A 59 -5.60 13.15 16.45
N ARG A 60 -6.91 12.94 16.59
CA ARG A 60 -7.83 12.83 15.45
C ARG A 60 -8.77 14.03 15.39
N ILE A 61 -8.84 14.65 14.22
CA ILE A 61 -9.87 15.65 13.91
C ILE A 61 -10.96 15.01 13.08
N GLY A 62 -12.22 15.15 13.53
CA GLY A 62 -13.40 14.72 12.78
C GLY A 62 -13.83 15.81 11.80
N ILE A 63 -13.77 15.51 10.51
CA ILE A 63 -14.31 16.34 9.43
C ILE A 63 -14.96 15.43 8.42
N LYS A 64 -16.28 15.36 8.45
CA LYS A 64 -17.05 14.43 7.60
C LYS A 64 -16.76 14.62 6.12
N SER A 65 -16.39 13.55 5.44
CA SER A 65 -16.13 13.52 4.01
C SER A 65 -16.46 12.15 3.43
N VAL A 66 -16.67 12.06 2.12
CA VAL A 66 -17.05 10.82 1.46
C VAL A 66 -15.90 10.33 0.58
N TYR A 67 -15.41 9.11 0.85
CA TYR A 67 -14.43 8.47 -0.03
C TYR A 67 -14.99 8.35 -1.46
N SER A 68 -14.15 8.58 -2.45
CA SER A 68 -14.49 8.47 -3.88
C SER A 68 -15.58 9.43 -4.40
N ALA A 69 -16.03 10.39 -3.61
CA ALA A 69 -17.07 11.35 -4.04
C ALA A 69 -16.55 12.47 -5.00
N GLY A 70 -15.26 12.40 -5.36
CA GLY A 70 -14.59 13.33 -6.25
C GLY A 70 -14.17 14.66 -5.58
N PHE A 71 -13.36 15.43 -6.30
CA PHE A 71 -12.73 16.66 -5.80
C PHE A 71 -13.73 17.72 -5.32
N LYS A 72 -14.80 17.99 -6.10
CA LYS A 72 -15.76 19.05 -5.78
C LYS A 72 -16.45 18.86 -4.43
N LYS A 73 -16.88 17.63 -4.12
CA LYS A 73 -17.57 17.33 -2.85
C LYS A 73 -16.62 17.36 -1.64
N ASN A 74 -15.37 16.99 -1.84
CA ASN A 74 -14.38 16.89 -0.77
C ASN A 74 -13.50 18.16 -0.59
N LEU A 75 -13.64 19.17 -1.43
CA LEU A 75 -12.81 20.37 -1.37
C LEU A 75 -12.93 21.12 -0.03
N ARG A 76 -14.17 21.35 0.45
CA ARG A 76 -14.38 22.04 1.73
C ARG A 76 -13.84 21.25 2.94
N PRO A 77 -14.12 19.94 3.08
CA PRO A 77 -13.48 19.10 4.09
C PRO A 77 -11.95 19.15 4.02
N LEU A 78 -11.37 19.05 2.82
CA LEU A 78 -9.93 19.13 2.62
C LEU A 78 -9.35 20.48 3.10
N LEU A 79 -9.96 21.60 2.73
CA LEU A 79 -9.53 22.92 3.19
C LEU A 79 -9.59 23.05 4.72
N LYS A 80 -10.65 22.56 5.36
CA LYS A 80 -10.75 22.51 6.82
C LYS A 80 -9.61 21.69 7.43
N PHE A 81 -9.27 20.56 6.82
CA PHE A 81 -8.17 19.72 7.28
C PHE A 81 -6.81 20.44 7.10
N GLN A 82 -6.58 21.16 5.99
CA GLN A 82 -5.37 21.96 5.80
C GLN A 82 -5.19 23.02 6.92
N VAL A 83 -6.28 23.72 7.28
CA VAL A 83 -6.27 24.69 8.39
C VAL A 83 -6.00 23.99 9.73
N ALA A 84 -6.57 22.82 9.94
CA ALA A 84 -6.35 22.03 11.15
C ALA A 84 -4.88 21.59 11.30
N ILE A 85 -4.24 21.13 10.21
CA ILE A 85 -2.80 20.80 10.18
C ILE A 85 -1.98 22.04 10.58
N HIS A 86 -2.23 23.18 9.94
CA HIS A 86 -1.53 24.43 10.26
C HIS A 86 -1.62 24.79 11.74
N ASN A 87 -2.83 24.81 12.28
CA ASN A 87 -3.09 25.18 13.68
C ASN A 87 -2.45 24.17 14.65
N PHE A 88 -2.50 22.88 14.32
CA PHE A 88 -1.89 21.81 15.13
C PHE A 88 -0.37 21.98 15.20
N ILE A 89 0.29 22.15 14.05
CA ILE A 89 1.74 22.36 13.99
C ILE A 89 2.14 23.62 14.76
N LYS A 90 1.41 24.72 14.58
CA LYS A 90 1.68 25.99 15.28
C LYS A 90 1.57 25.84 16.80
N LYS A 91 0.54 25.11 17.28
CA LYS A 91 0.32 24.84 18.71
C LYS A 91 1.43 23.96 19.32
N HIS A 92 1.98 23.01 18.54
CA HIS A 92 2.93 22.04 19.04
C HIS A 92 4.38 22.27 18.54
N LYS A 93 4.68 23.45 17.98
CA LYS A 93 5.96 23.76 17.31
C LYS A 93 7.22 23.43 18.11
N ASP A 94 7.16 23.57 19.45
CA ASP A 94 8.30 23.31 20.34
C ASP A 94 8.45 21.82 20.71
N LYS A 95 7.51 20.99 20.23
CA LYS A 95 7.47 19.54 20.46
C LYS A 95 7.68 18.73 19.17
N ILE A 96 8.19 19.36 18.11
CA ILE A 96 8.33 18.69 16.80
C ILE A 96 9.75 18.94 16.27
N ASP A 97 10.53 17.88 16.17
CA ASP A 97 11.84 17.89 15.52
C ASP A 97 11.73 17.53 14.03
N VAL A 98 10.80 16.62 13.71
CA VAL A 98 10.57 16.10 12.35
C VAL A 98 9.07 16.02 12.08
N ILE A 99 8.64 16.47 10.92
CA ILE A 99 7.32 16.17 10.37
C ILE A 99 7.47 15.09 9.33
N HIS A 100 6.71 13.98 9.47
CA HIS A 100 6.55 12.91 8.51
C HIS A 100 5.15 13.04 7.90
N ALA A 101 5.09 13.59 6.68
CA ALA A 101 3.83 13.84 5.98
C ALA A 101 3.57 12.73 4.97
N CYS A 102 2.41 12.09 5.08
CA CYS A 102 2.00 10.98 4.22
C CYS A 102 1.05 11.51 3.13
N ASP A 103 1.50 11.47 1.88
CA ASP A 103 0.85 12.00 0.68
C ASP A 103 0.75 13.54 0.60
N PHE A 104 0.45 14.05 -0.61
CA PHE A 104 0.44 15.47 -0.92
C PHE A 104 -0.58 16.27 -0.09
N ASP A 105 -1.73 15.68 0.19
CA ASP A 105 -2.79 16.35 0.95
C ASP A 105 -2.42 16.62 2.42
N THR A 106 -1.41 15.93 2.95
CA THR A 106 -0.82 16.28 4.25
C THR A 106 0.48 17.07 4.10
N ALA A 107 1.27 16.80 3.06
CA ALA A 107 2.53 17.46 2.83
C ALA A 107 2.36 18.96 2.53
N PHE A 108 1.32 19.33 1.78
CA PHE A 108 1.09 20.73 1.38
C PHE A 108 1.06 21.69 2.58
N SER A 109 0.08 21.52 3.46
CA SER A 109 -0.06 22.43 4.59
C SER A 109 1.07 22.31 5.61
N SER A 110 1.53 21.08 5.87
CA SER A 110 2.58 20.85 6.86
C SER A 110 3.94 21.39 6.45
N PHE A 111 4.29 21.33 5.16
CA PHE A 111 5.54 21.88 4.64
C PHE A 111 5.61 23.42 4.83
N PHE A 112 4.54 24.12 4.47
CA PHE A 112 4.47 25.58 4.61
C PHE A 112 4.25 26.05 6.06
N SER A 113 3.86 25.15 6.96
CA SER A 113 3.61 25.44 8.39
C SER A 113 4.74 25.01 9.31
N LYS A 114 5.72 24.26 8.81
CA LYS A 114 6.78 23.67 9.65
C LYS A 114 7.64 24.74 10.32
N PRO A 115 8.08 24.56 11.57
CA PRO A 115 9.07 25.40 12.21
C PRO A 115 10.38 25.42 11.42
N ARG A 116 11.12 26.53 11.47
CA ARG A 116 12.38 26.71 10.69
C ARG A 116 13.41 25.61 10.91
N LYS A 117 13.56 25.12 12.15
CA LYS A 117 14.51 24.08 12.52
C LYS A 117 13.96 22.67 12.36
N CYS A 118 12.67 22.54 12.05
CA CYS A 118 12.02 21.23 11.89
C CYS A 118 12.41 20.60 10.56
N ARG A 119 12.80 19.32 10.59
CA ARG A 119 13.04 18.48 9.41
C ARG A 119 11.72 18.08 8.77
N PHE A 120 11.78 17.79 7.49
CA PHE A 120 10.61 17.38 6.73
C PHE A 120 10.88 16.10 5.95
N VAL A 121 10.16 15.05 6.27
CA VAL A 121 10.11 13.78 5.52
C VAL A 121 8.79 13.73 4.79
N TYR A 122 8.84 13.56 3.48
CA TYR A 122 7.66 13.42 2.64
C TYR A 122 7.54 11.99 2.15
N ASP A 123 6.54 11.27 2.63
CA ASP A 123 6.24 9.89 2.25
C ASP A 123 5.13 9.85 1.20
N VAL A 124 5.49 9.52 -0.02
CA VAL A 124 4.62 9.47 -1.20
C VAL A 124 4.13 8.03 -1.39
N PHE A 125 2.91 7.75 -0.92
CA PHE A 125 2.27 6.44 -1.11
C PHE A 125 1.83 6.27 -2.55
N ASP A 126 1.16 7.31 -3.06
CA ASP A 126 0.69 7.40 -4.44
C ASP A 126 1.01 8.76 -5.03
N TYR A 127 1.44 8.79 -6.29
CA TYR A 127 1.67 10.07 -6.98
C TYR A 127 0.35 10.79 -7.18
N TYR A 128 0.20 11.94 -6.52
CA TYR A 128 -1.09 12.55 -6.24
C TYR A 128 -1.94 12.83 -7.49
N VAL A 129 -1.34 13.40 -8.53
CA VAL A 129 -2.05 13.77 -9.77
C VAL A 129 -2.47 12.57 -10.62
N ASP A 130 -1.83 11.42 -10.46
CA ASP A 130 -2.18 10.18 -11.15
C ASP A 130 -3.21 9.33 -10.40
N SER A 131 -3.33 9.55 -9.10
CA SER A 131 -4.11 8.69 -8.18
C SER A 131 -5.42 9.34 -7.74
N PHE A 132 -5.47 10.67 -7.73
CA PHE A 132 -6.64 11.42 -7.26
C PHE A 132 -7.26 12.22 -8.40
N SER A 133 -8.59 12.39 -8.34
CA SER A 133 -9.38 13.14 -9.33
C SER A 133 -9.11 14.65 -9.27
N VAL A 134 -7.88 15.06 -9.53
CA VAL A 134 -7.51 16.47 -9.63
C VAL A 134 -8.07 17.02 -10.94
N PRO A 135 -8.79 18.16 -10.94
CA PRO A 135 -9.24 18.81 -12.16
C PRO A 135 -8.08 19.07 -13.12
N GLU A 136 -8.27 18.81 -14.41
CA GLU A 136 -7.21 18.91 -15.43
C GLU A 136 -6.52 20.28 -15.42
N SER A 137 -7.29 21.36 -15.24
CA SER A 137 -6.78 22.75 -15.14
C SER A 137 -5.87 23.00 -13.93
N LEU A 138 -5.94 22.16 -12.91
CA LEU A 138 -5.15 22.30 -11.67
C LEU A 138 -3.98 21.32 -11.59
N LYS A 139 -3.96 20.26 -12.41
CA LYS A 139 -2.91 19.23 -12.37
C LYS A 139 -1.52 19.80 -12.44
N GLY A 140 -1.24 20.68 -13.41
CA GLY A 140 0.09 21.28 -13.57
C GLY A 140 0.51 22.17 -12.39
N VAL A 141 -0.44 22.81 -11.71
CA VAL A 141 -0.15 23.63 -10.50
C VAL A 141 0.16 22.70 -9.33
N VAL A 142 -0.67 21.68 -9.12
CA VAL A 142 -0.46 20.67 -8.06
C VAL A 142 0.88 19.98 -8.24
N GLU A 143 1.21 19.54 -9.45
CA GLU A 143 2.48 18.87 -9.77
C GLU A 143 3.70 19.77 -9.51
N LYS A 144 3.63 21.07 -9.86
CA LYS A 144 4.71 22.03 -9.56
C LYS A 144 4.92 22.22 -8.06
N ILE A 145 3.83 22.31 -7.30
CA ILE A 145 3.91 22.47 -5.83
C ILE A 145 4.45 21.17 -5.21
N ASP A 146 3.96 20.02 -5.63
CA ASP A 146 4.40 18.70 -5.17
C ASP A 146 5.90 18.52 -5.43
N THR A 147 6.36 18.75 -6.66
CA THR A 147 7.77 18.77 -7.04
C THR A 147 8.60 19.73 -6.16
N HIS A 148 8.09 20.94 -5.88
CA HIS A 148 8.77 21.90 -5.00
C HIS A 148 8.94 21.33 -3.59
N ILE A 149 7.88 20.75 -3.01
CA ILE A 149 7.92 20.12 -1.68
C ILE A 149 8.94 18.98 -1.66
N MET A 150 8.91 18.07 -2.65
CA MET A 150 9.88 16.98 -2.77
C MET A 150 11.32 17.49 -2.77
N ASN A 151 11.61 18.50 -3.61
CA ASN A 151 12.97 19.06 -3.77
C ASN A 151 13.47 19.80 -2.52
N LYS A 152 12.58 20.32 -1.69
CA LYS A 152 12.92 21.05 -0.46
C LYS A 152 12.80 20.19 0.80
N SER A 153 12.29 18.99 0.70
CA SER A 153 12.24 18.01 1.79
C SER A 153 13.64 17.57 2.20
N ASP A 154 13.81 17.21 3.45
CA ASP A 154 15.06 16.61 3.93
C ASP A 154 15.21 15.18 3.44
N ALA A 155 14.08 14.48 3.24
CA ALA A 155 14.00 13.20 2.57
C ALA A 155 12.62 13.00 1.92
N VAL A 156 12.59 12.21 0.85
CA VAL A 156 11.38 11.69 0.21
C VAL A 156 11.41 10.18 0.29
N ILE A 157 10.30 9.59 0.70
CA ILE A 157 10.06 8.15 0.70
C ILE A 157 9.08 7.83 -0.44
N ILE A 158 9.33 6.76 -1.16
CA ILE A 158 8.42 6.20 -2.18
C ILE A 158 8.24 4.71 -1.93
N CYS A 159 7.16 4.12 -2.45
CA CYS A 159 6.85 2.72 -2.16
C CYS A 159 7.47 1.71 -3.14
N THR A 160 8.05 2.12 -4.27
CA THR A 160 8.79 1.25 -5.20
C THR A 160 9.84 2.01 -5.97
N GLU A 161 10.85 1.29 -6.48
CA GLU A 161 11.87 1.84 -7.38
C GLU A 161 11.24 2.36 -8.68
N GLU A 162 10.21 1.70 -9.19
CA GLU A 162 9.51 2.11 -10.43
C GLU A 162 8.85 3.49 -10.31
N ARG A 163 8.44 3.89 -9.09
CA ARG A 163 7.87 5.23 -8.85
C ARG A 163 8.86 6.38 -9.06
N VAL A 164 10.16 6.12 -9.09
CA VAL A 164 11.16 7.13 -9.48
C VAL A 164 10.81 7.74 -10.86
N LYS A 165 10.28 6.93 -11.76
CA LYS A 165 9.85 7.37 -13.10
C LYS A 165 8.67 8.36 -13.07
N GLN A 166 7.86 8.35 -12.00
CA GLN A 166 6.77 9.32 -11.80
C GLN A 166 7.30 10.67 -11.27
N LEU A 167 8.45 10.68 -10.59
CA LEU A 167 9.03 11.89 -10.00
C LEU A 167 9.79 12.75 -11.03
N ARG A 168 9.38 12.77 -12.29
CA ARG A 168 10.06 13.27 -13.49
C ARG A 168 10.82 14.58 -13.34
N PHE A 169 10.29 15.50 -12.53
CA PHE A 169 10.80 16.87 -12.38
C PHE A 169 11.38 17.12 -10.99
N SER A 170 11.45 16.10 -10.14
CA SER A 170 11.97 16.24 -8.79
C SER A 170 13.34 15.63 -8.62
N THR A 171 14.18 16.33 -7.86
CA THR A 171 15.52 15.90 -7.47
C THR A 171 15.66 16.00 -5.96
N PRO A 172 14.99 15.12 -5.20
CA PRO A 172 15.02 15.18 -3.74
C PRO A 172 16.45 14.95 -3.23
N LYS A 173 16.81 15.63 -2.14
CA LYS A 173 18.14 15.51 -1.51
C LYS A 173 18.45 14.07 -1.09
N ARG A 174 17.43 13.36 -0.63
CA ARG A 174 17.48 11.94 -0.25
C ARG A 174 16.20 11.30 -0.73
N LEU A 175 16.32 10.24 -1.53
CA LEU A 175 15.22 9.42 -1.99
C LEU A 175 15.41 8.01 -1.46
N ILE A 176 14.40 7.48 -0.77
CA ILE A 176 14.44 6.16 -0.16
C ILE A 176 13.19 5.38 -0.56
N VAL A 177 13.38 4.09 -0.82
CA VAL A 177 12.27 3.18 -1.11
C VAL A 177 11.94 2.39 0.16
N ILE A 178 10.69 2.52 0.61
CA ILE A 178 10.08 1.73 1.69
C ILE A 178 8.85 1.05 1.11
N HIS A 179 8.95 -0.24 0.86
CA HIS A 179 7.85 -1.03 0.32
C HIS A 179 6.74 -1.23 1.36
N ASN A 180 5.46 -1.19 0.92
CA ASN A 180 4.33 -1.53 1.80
C ASN A 180 4.18 -3.06 1.91
N THR A 181 5.17 -3.70 2.49
CA THR A 181 5.23 -5.15 2.63
C THR A 181 4.63 -5.64 3.95
N PRO A 182 4.06 -6.85 4.02
CA PRO A 182 3.57 -7.43 5.25
C PRO A 182 4.70 -7.74 6.26
N MET A 183 4.33 -7.89 7.51
CA MET A 183 5.18 -8.51 8.52
C MET A 183 5.00 -10.03 8.47
N LYS A 184 6.10 -10.78 8.57
CA LYS A 184 6.06 -12.24 8.61
C LYS A 184 5.36 -12.69 9.91
N LEU A 185 4.28 -13.44 9.78
CA LEU A 185 3.58 -13.99 10.93
C LEU A 185 4.33 -15.27 11.40
N VAL A 186 4.74 -15.28 12.66
CA VAL A 186 5.56 -16.34 13.27
C VAL A 186 4.84 -17.69 13.32
N SER A 187 3.52 -17.73 13.23
CA SER A 187 2.67 -18.92 13.42
C SER A 187 2.16 -19.57 12.13
N MET A 188 2.59 -19.13 10.95
CA MET A 188 2.14 -19.74 9.71
C MET A 188 2.98 -20.97 9.35
N GLU A 189 2.46 -22.15 9.64
CA GLU A 189 2.92 -23.37 9.00
C GLU A 189 2.51 -23.37 7.53
N TYR A 190 3.48 -23.63 6.64
CA TYR A 190 3.21 -23.69 5.21
C TYR A 190 2.52 -25.03 4.89
N GLU A 191 1.25 -24.98 4.53
CA GLU A 191 0.60 -26.16 3.97
C GLU A 191 1.14 -26.40 2.57
N SER A 192 1.75 -27.58 2.36
CA SER A 192 2.23 -27.98 1.04
C SER A 192 1.03 -28.35 0.15
N SER A 193 0.94 -27.75 -1.03
CA SER A 193 -0.15 -27.91 -2.00
C SER A 193 -0.21 -29.27 -2.70
N ASN A 194 0.64 -30.22 -2.34
CA ASN A 194 0.80 -31.48 -3.09
C ASN A 194 -0.39 -32.48 -3.03
N SER A 195 -1.45 -32.16 -2.27
CA SER A 195 -2.57 -33.10 -2.06
C SER A 195 -3.89 -32.69 -2.75
N HIS A 196 -4.00 -31.53 -3.36
CA HIS A 196 -5.27 -31.06 -3.92
C HIS A 196 -5.49 -31.54 -5.36
N LYS A 197 -6.70 -32.08 -5.62
CA LYS A 197 -7.13 -32.45 -6.96
C LYS A 197 -7.29 -31.25 -7.90
N LYS A 198 -7.64 -30.08 -7.37
CA LYS A 198 -7.81 -28.81 -8.10
C LYS A 198 -6.71 -27.83 -7.75
N VAL A 199 -6.34 -26.96 -8.69
CA VAL A 199 -5.45 -25.82 -8.45
C VAL A 199 -6.25 -24.68 -7.82
N LYS A 200 -5.85 -24.24 -6.64
CA LYS A 200 -6.51 -23.17 -5.88
C LYS A 200 -5.90 -21.83 -6.20
N ILE A 201 -6.74 -20.91 -6.66
CA ILE A 201 -6.38 -19.53 -6.99
C ILE A 201 -6.93 -18.60 -5.90
N ALA A 202 -6.12 -17.66 -5.42
CA ALA A 202 -6.54 -16.67 -4.43
C ALA A 202 -6.59 -15.26 -5.00
N TYR A 203 -7.65 -14.54 -4.66
CA TYR A 203 -7.73 -13.08 -4.78
C TYR A 203 -8.42 -12.47 -3.57
N VAL A 204 -7.79 -11.51 -2.90
CA VAL A 204 -8.45 -10.69 -1.87
C VAL A 204 -8.18 -9.22 -2.12
N GLY A 205 -9.21 -8.38 -2.16
CA GLY A 205 -9.05 -6.95 -2.32
C GLY A 205 -10.30 -6.23 -2.78
N ILE A 206 -10.12 -5.04 -3.35
CA ILE A 206 -11.23 -4.27 -3.89
C ILE A 206 -11.75 -4.96 -5.15
N LEU A 207 -13.04 -5.31 -5.14
CA LEU A 207 -13.74 -5.90 -6.26
C LEU A 207 -14.20 -4.80 -7.22
N SER A 208 -13.31 -4.43 -8.16
CA SER A 208 -13.54 -3.34 -9.10
C SER A 208 -13.05 -3.67 -10.51
N TYR A 209 -13.55 -2.94 -11.49
CA TYR A 209 -13.04 -3.00 -12.85
C TYR A 209 -11.53 -2.72 -12.89
N GLY A 210 -10.87 -3.17 -13.96
CA GLY A 210 -9.43 -3.02 -14.15
C GLY A 210 -8.58 -4.02 -13.35
N ARG A 211 -9.19 -5.11 -12.84
CA ARG A 211 -8.53 -6.16 -12.05
C ARG A 211 -8.80 -7.59 -12.54
N ASN A 212 -9.40 -7.75 -13.72
CA ASN A 212 -9.77 -9.05 -14.32
C ASN A 212 -10.54 -9.97 -13.36
N ILE A 213 -11.40 -9.40 -12.50
CA ILE A 213 -12.18 -10.17 -11.52
C ILE A 213 -13.19 -11.08 -12.23
N LEU A 214 -14.04 -10.50 -13.09
CA LEU A 214 -15.10 -11.24 -13.78
C LEU A 214 -14.53 -12.21 -14.82
N GLU A 215 -13.44 -11.82 -15.49
CA GLU A 215 -12.69 -12.66 -16.43
C GLU A 215 -12.12 -13.89 -15.73
N THR A 216 -11.62 -13.72 -14.50
CA THR A 216 -11.14 -14.83 -13.66
C THR A 216 -12.28 -15.74 -13.21
N CYS A 217 -13.41 -15.17 -12.75
CA CYS A 217 -14.61 -15.95 -12.39
C CYS A 217 -15.11 -16.76 -13.58
N LEU A 218 -15.24 -16.13 -14.76
CA LEU A 218 -15.67 -16.79 -15.98
C LEU A 218 -14.73 -17.93 -16.40
N PHE A 219 -13.41 -17.69 -16.36
CA PHE A 219 -12.43 -18.72 -16.68
C PHE A 219 -12.54 -19.92 -15.73
N VAL A 220 -12.61 -19.69 -14.42
CA VAL A 220 -12.70 -20.78 -13.43
C VAL A 220 -14.02 -21.53 -13.54
N SER A 221 -15.15 -20.86 -13.77
CA SER A 221 -16.45 -21.53 -13.94
C SER A 221 -16.48 -22.54 -15.10
N GLN A 222 -15.65 -22.30 -16.13
CA GLN A 222 -15.53 -23.17 -17.31
C GLN A 222 -14.42 -24.24 -17.20
N ASN A 223 -13.61 -24.22 -16.14
CA ASN A 223 -12.43 -25.07 -16.00
C ASN A 223 -12.40 -25.80 -14.64
N ALA A 224 -12.95 -27.01 -14.59
CA ALA A 224 -13.15 -27.78 -13.37
C ALA A 224 -11.84 -28.14 -12.62
N GLN A 225 -10.67 -28.05 -13.27
CA GLN A 225 -9.36 -28.27 -12.64
C GLN A 225 -8.91 -27.11 -11.75
N PHE A 226 -9.60 -25.96 -11.78
CA PHE A 226 -9.32 -24.81 -10.94
C PHE A 226 -10.41 -24.58 -9.89
N GLU A 227 -10.04 -23.96 -8.78
CA GLU A 227 -10.92 -23.48 -7.72
C GLU A 227 -10.52 -22.07 -7.35
N LEU A 228 -11.46 -21.10 -7.37
CA LEU A 228 -11.22 -19.72 -7.04
C LEU A 228 -11.69 -19.41 -5.61
N HIS A 229 -10.77 -18.94 -4.78
CA HIS A 229 -11.03 -18.37 -3.48
C HIS A 229 -10.95 -16.85 -3.60
N ILE A 230 -12.10 -16.17 -3.48
CA ILE A 230 -12.18 -14.72 -3.69
C ILE A 230 -12.79 -14.03 -2.48
N GLY A 231 -12.10 -12.99 -1.97
CA GLY A 231 -12.54 -12.16 -0.87
C GLY A 231 -12.44 -10.67 -1.19
N GLY A 232 -13.21 -9.86 -0.48
CA GLY A 232 -13.19 -8.42 -0.63
C GLY A 232 -14.58 -7.79 -0.72
N PHE A 233 -14.58 -6.54 -1.14
CA PHE A 233 -15.78 -5.73 -1.31
C PHE A 233 -15.60 -4.76 -2.48
N GLY A 234 -16.66 -4.27 -3.05
CA GLY A 234 -16.58 -3.28 -4.13
C GLY A 234 -17.78 -3.34 -5.09
N ILE A 235 -17.65 -2.60 -6.18
CA ILE A 235 -18.75 -2.46 -7.16
C ILE A 235 -19.10 -3.79 -7.86
N LEU A 236 -18.16 -4.73 -7.96
CA LEU A 236 -18.35 -6.04 -8.59
C LEU A 236 -18.75 -7.14 -7.58
N GLU A 237 -19.03 -6.79 -6.32
CA GLU A 237 -19.42 -7.78 -5.31
C GLU A 237 -20.70 -8.56 -5.68
N PRO A 238 -21.77 -7.91 -6.21
CA PRO A 238 -22.97 -8.64 -6.61
C PRO A 238 -22.71 -9.68 -7.70
N GLU A 239 -21.90 -9.34 -8.72
CA GLU A 239 -21.56 -10.25 -9.81
C GLU A 239 -20.69 -11.41 -9.34
N VAL A 240 -19.72 -11.16 -8.48
CA VAL A 240 -18.87 -12.20 -7.88
C VAL A 240 -19.71 -13.16 -7.04
N LYS A 241 -20.63 -12.64 -6.24
CA LYS A 241 -21.55 -13.45 -5.43
C LYS A 241 -22.43 -14.34 -6.32
N LYS A 242 -22.95 -13.82 -7.41
CA LYS A 242 -23.70 -14.59 -8.39
C LYS A 242 -22.87 -15.74 -8.98
N PHE A 243 -21.63 -15.47 -9.39
CA PHE A 243 -20.73 -16.53 -9.87
C PHE A 243 -20.52 -17.63 -8.83
N ALA A 244 -20.34 -17.28 -7.56
CA ALA A 244 -20.17 -18.23 -6.48
C ALA A 244 -21.45 -19.06 -6.19
N GLU A 245 -22.63 -18.49 -6.35
CA GLU A 245 -23.92 -19.18 -6.20
C GLU A 245 -24.17 -20.17 -7.36
N GLU A 246 -23.67 -19.90 -8.56
CA GLU A 246 -23.89 -20.69 -9.77
C GLU A 246 -22.77 -21.74 -10.01
N ASN A 247 -21.62 -21.66 -9.32
CA ASN A 247 -20.45 -22.50 -9.60
C ASN A 247 -19.76 -22.96 -8.30
N GLU A 248 -19.78 -24.27 -8.04
CA GLU A 248 -19.19 -24.90 -6.84
C GLU A 248 -17.66 -24.71 -6.71
N ASN A 249 -16.97 -24.37 -7.79
CA ASN A 249 -15.52 -24.13 -7.80
C ASN A 249 -15.16 -22.64 -7.64
N ILE A 250 -16.12 -21.78 -7.27
CA ILE A 250 -15.90 -20.36 -6.92
C ILE A 250 -16.43 -20.13 -5.51
N ILE A 251 -15.53 -19.76 -4.59
CA ILE A 251 -15.85 -19.58 -3.17
C ILE A 251 -15.65 -18.12 -2.82
N PHE A 252 -16.77 -17.41 -2.51
CA PHE A 252 -16.75 -16.00 -2.12
C PHE A 252 -16.82 -15.85 -0.59
N TYR A 253 -15.85 -15.12 -0.03
CA TYR A 253 -15.71 -14.92 1.42
C TYR A 253 -16.25 -13.58 1.92
N GLY A 254 -16.64 -12.66 1.02
CA GLY A 254 -16.97 -11.29 1.41
C GLY A 254 -15.77 -10.52 1.96
N LYS A 255 -16.04 -9.54 2.80
CA LYS A 255 -15.00 -8.73 3.44
C LYS A 255 -14.27 -9.55 4.51
N MET A 256 -12.96 -9.63 4.42
CA MET A 256 -12.09 -10.40 5.31
C MET A 256 -11.17 -9.48 6.12
N SER A 257 -10.81 -9.91 7.31
CA SER A 257 -9.69 -9.33 8.06
C SER A 257 -8.36 -9.69 7.41
N TYR A 258 -7.29 -8.97 7.75
CA TYR A 258 -5.97 -9.25 7.16
C TYR A 258 -5.43 -10.63 7.55
N ALA A 259 -5.66 -11.07 8.78
CA ALA A 259 -5.27 -12.41 9.23
C ALA A 259 -6.00 -13.53 8.48
N GLU A 260 -7.31 -13.37 8.26
CA GLU A 260 -8.10 -14.31 7.44
C GLU A 260 -7.62 -14.32 5.99
N THR A 261 -7.29 -13.15 5.43
CA THR A 261 -6.72 -13.02 4.08
C THR A 261 -5.45 -13.87 3.93
N LEU A 262 -4.46 -13.65 4.79
CA LEU A 262 -3.21 -14.39 4.74
C LEU A 262 -3.40 -15.90 4.97
N SER A 263 -4.30 -16.27 5.89
CA SER A 263 -4.64 -17.68 6.12
C SER A 263 -5.26 -18.33 4.89
N MET A 264 -6.15 -17.65 4.19
CA MET A 264 -6.77 -18.15 2.97
C MET A 264 -5.74 -18.24 1.82
N GLU A 265 -4.96 -17.17 1.59
CA GLU A 265 -3.91 -17.14 0.58
C GLU A 265 -2.86 -18.25 0.79
N ASN A 266 -2.50 -18.54 2.05
CA ASN A 266 -1.56 -19.61 2.39
C ASN A 266 -2.08 -21.00 1.99
N ARG A 267 -3.39 -21.23 2.03
CA ARG A 267 -4.03 -22.50 1.61
C ARG A 267 -4.24 -22.61 0.11
N CYS A 268 -3.99 -21.55 -0.65
CA CYS A 268 -4.09 -21.53 -2.10
C CYS A 268 -2.73 -21.80 -2.75
N ASP A 269 -2.77 -22.16 -4.03
CA ASP A 269 -1.60 -22.53 -4.81
C ASP A 269 -1.01 -21.35 -5.58
N ILE A 270 -1.87 -20.45 -6.08
CA ILE A 270 -1.54 -19.33 -6.96
C ILE A 270 -2.23 -18.06 -6.42
N LEU A 271 -1.51 -16.94 -6.39
CA LEU A 271 -2.10 -15.62 -6.16
C LEU A 271 -2.21 -14.85 -7.48
N ILE A 272 -3.20 -13.96 -7.57
CA ILE A 272 -3.36 -13.09 -8.73
C ILE A 272 -3.35 -11.61 -8.33
N ALA A 273 -2.67 -10.79 -9.14
CA ALA A 273 -2.58 -9.35 -8.97
C ALA A 273 -2.69 -8.64 -10.33
N PHE A 274 -3.84 -8.79 -10.98
CA PHE A 274 -4.10 -8.10 -12.23
C PHE A 274 -4.42 -6.62 -12.01
N TYR A 275 -3.77 -5.79 -12.79
CA TYR A 275 -4.00 -4.36 -12.87
C TYR A 275 -4.02 -3.94 -14.33
N ASP A 276 -5.00 -3.12 -14.74
CA ASP A 276 -5.09 -2.59 -16.09
C ASP A 276 -3.94 -1.60 -16.33
N PRO A 277 -2.98 -1.88 -17.24
CA PRO A 277 -1.85 -1.00 -17.51
C PRO A 277 -2.24 0.30 -18.23
N SER A 278 -3.48 0.45 -18.70
CA SER A 278 -3.97 1.71 -19.26
C SER A 278 -4.20 2.78 -18.19
N VAL A 279 -4.37 2.37 -16.93
CA VAL A 279 -4.52 3.29 -15.80
C VAL A 279 -3.14 3.76 -15.34
N PRO A 280 -2.83 5.07 -15.38
CA PRO A 280 -1.49 5.59 -15.13
C PRO A 280 -0.86 5.12 -13.81
N ASN A 281 -1.62 5.14 -12.71
CA ASN A 281 -1.13 4.69 -11.41
C ASN A 281 -0.82 3.18 -11.36
N HIS A 282 -1.52 2.36 -12.13
CA HIS A 282 -1.30 0.90 -12.15
C HIS A 282 0.07 0.50 -12.72
N LYS A 283 0.64 1.33 -13.62
CA LYS A 283 1.99 1.12 -14.17
C LYS A 283 3.09 1.11 -13.10
N PHE A 284 2.83 1.76 -11.96
CA PHE A 284 3.79 1.93 -10.88
C PHE A 284 3.29 1.32 -9.58
N ALA A 285 2.13 0.67 -9.61
CA ALA A 285 1.52 0.08 -8.41
C ALA A 285 2.36 -1.08 -7.87
N ALA A 286 2.49 -1.11 -6.55
CA ALA A 286 3.02 -2.24 -5.81
C ALA A 286 1.88 -2.88 -5.02
N PRO A 287 1.16 -3.85 -5.61
CA PRO A 287 0.04 -4.48 -4.93
C PRO A 287 0.52 -5.26 -3.71
N ASN A 288 -0.22 -5.20 -2.61
CA ASN A 288 0.09 -5.99 -1.41
C ASN A 288 0.24 -7.48 -1.73
N LYS A 289 -0.56 -7.98 -2.68
CA LYS A 289 -0.49 -9.37 -3.16
C LYS A 289 0.85 -9.81 -3.70
N PHE A 290 1.62 -8.89 -4.28
CA PHE A 290 3.00 -9.19 -4.69
C PHE A 290 3.85 -9.55 -3.47
N TYR A 291 3.79 -8.75 -2.42
CA TYR A 291 4.58 -9.01 -1.21
C TYR A 291 4.04 -10.19 -0.39
N GLU A 292 2.73 -10.38 -0.39
CA GLU A 292 2.04 -11.53 0.22
C GLU A 292 2.46 -12.82 -0.48
N ALA A 293 2.47 -12.84 -1.82
CA ALA A 293 2.94 -13.97 -2.62
C ALA A 293 4.39 -14.33 -2.29
N LEU A 294 5.30 -13.35 -2.29
CA LEU A 294 6.70 -13.55 -1.92
C LEU A 294 6.85 -14.13 -0.52
N MET A 295 6.16 -13.56 0.47
CA MET A 295 6.21 -13.99 1.86
C MET A 295 5.71 -15.43 2.04
N LEU A 296 4.60 -15.76 1.36
CA LEU A 296 3.98 -17.08 1.42
C LEU A 296 4.66 -18.10 0.50
N GLY A 297 5.45 -17.67 -0.46
CA GLY A 297 6.07 -18.51 -1.48
C GLY A 297 5.02 -19.11 -2.44
N LYS A 298 4.12 -18.27 -2.96
CA LYS A 298 3.03 -18.67 -3.84
C LYS A 298 3.20 -18.03 -5.21
N PRO A 299 3.34 -18.82 -6.30
CA PRO A 299 3.45 -18.27 -7.65
C PRO A 299 2.40 -17.21 -7.95
N LEU A 300 2.83 -16.08 -8.51
CA LEU A 300 1.98 -14.91 -8.74
C LEU A 300 1.70 -14.71 -10.22
N ILE A 301 0.44 -14.43 -10.58
CA ILE A 301 0.09 -14.01 -11.93
C ILE A 301 -0.14 -12.48 -11.94
N MET A 302 0.55 -11.78 -12.84
CA MET A 302 0.41 -10.34 -13.04
C MET A 302 0.18 -9.98 -14.51
N ALA A 303 -0.36 -8.79 -14.73
CA ALA A 303 -0.43 -8.21 -16.06
C ALA A 303 0.91 -7.55 -16.44
N GLU A 304 1.28 -7.66 -17.72
CA GLU A 304 2.42 -6.93 -18.30
C GLU A 304 2.30 -5.42 -18.10
N ASN A 305 3.44 -4.73 -18.07
CA ASN A 305 3.52 -3.27 -17.95
C ASN A 305 2.88 -2.70 -16.67
N THR A 306 2.88 -3.47 -15.60
CA THR A 306 2.47 -3.03 -14.25
C THR A 306 3.66 -3.07 -13.30
N GLY A 307 3.62 -2.29 -12.21
CA GLY A 307 4.78 -1.89 -11.43
C GLY A 307 5.75 -2.99 -10.99
N MET A 308 5.26 -4.17 -10.60
CA MET A 308 6.11 -5.27 -10.13
C MET A 308 6.22 -6.43 -11.12
N SER A 309 5.62 -6.32 -12.31
CA SER A 309 5.60 -7.41 -13.31
C SER A 309 7.00 -7.80 -13.78
N GLU A 310 7.90 -6.83 -13.98
CA GLU A 310 9.29 -7.10 -14.37
C GLU A 310 10.07 -7.88 -13.29
N VAL A 311 9.76 -7.64 -12.02
CA VAL A 311 10.37 -8.40 -10.90
C VAL A 311 9.91 -9.86 -10.95
N VAL A 312 8.62 -10.10 -11.19
CA VAL A 312 8.06 -11.47 -11.33
C VAL A 312 8.74 -12.19 -12.49
N LYS A 313 8.81 -11.55 -13.65
CA LYS A 313 9.41 -12.11 -14.88
C LYS A 313 10.91 -12.40 -14.69
N LYS A 314 11.67 -11.42 -14.22
CA LYS A 314 13.14 -11.52 -14.06
C LYS A 314 13.55 -12.61 -13.09
N ASN A 315 12.78 -12.82 -12.03
CA ASN A 315 13.11 -13.80 -10.98
C ASN A 315 12.41 -15.13 -11.18
N ASP A 316 11.62 -15.28 -12.24
CA ASP A 316 10.89 -16.50 -12.57
C ASP A 316 10.08 -17.05 -11.36
N ILE A 317 9.24 -16.18 -10.79
CA ILE A 317 8.44 -16.44 -9.59
C ILE A 317 6.93 -16.43 -9.85
N GLY A 318 6.54 -16.63 -11.09
CA GLY A 318 5.14 -16.61 -11.50
C GLY A 318 5.00 -16.48 -13.00
N SER A 319 3.85 -15.97 -13.44
CA SER A 319 3.54 -15.71 -14.85
C SER A 319 3.18 -14.24 -15.07
N VAL A 320 3.65 -13.66 -16.16
CA VAL A 320 3.35 -12.28 -16.57
C VAL A 320 2.75 -12.31 -17.98
N VAL A 321 1.48 -11.90 -18.08
CA VAL A 321 0.69 -12.05 -19.31
C VAL A 321 0.02 -10.75 -19.73
N PRO A 322 -0.35 -10.60 -21.00
CA PRO A 322 -1.16 -9.46 -21.44
C PRO A 322 -2.44 -9.34 -20.61
N TYR A 323 -2.78 -8.13 -20.20
CA TYR A 323 -3.99 -7.86 -19.40
C TYR A 323 -5.28 -8.37 -20.08
N SER A 324 -5.32 -8.36 -21.42
CA SER A 324 -6.44 -8.87 -22.23
C SER A 324 -6.55 -10.40 -22.26
N SER A 325 -5.61 -11.13 -21.67
CA SER A 325 -5.55 -12.60 -21.77
C SER A 325 -5.13 -13.24 -20.44
N PRO A 326 -5.85 -12.99 -19.32
CA PRO A 326 -5.48 -13.48 -17.99
C PRO A 326 -5.43 -15.00 -17.90
N GLN A 327 -6.25 -15.70 -18.71
CA GLN A 327 -6.30 -17.17 -18.77
C GLN A 327 -4.97 -17.82 -19.16
N LYS A 328 -4.12 -17.12 -19.94
CA LYS A 328 -2.79 -17.66 -20.30
C LYS A 328 -1.92 -17.90 -19.08
N GLY A 329 -1.99 -17.02 -18.07
CA GLY A 329 -1.21 -17.16 -16.85
C GLY A 329 -1.61 -18.37 -16.02
N PHE A 330 -2.90 -18.69 -15.96
CA PHE A 330 -3.38 -19.88 -15.26
C PHE A 330 -2.91 -21.17 -15.94
N MET A 331 -3.00 -21.22 -17.26
CA MET A 331 -2.57 -22.39 -18.03
C MET A 331 -1.04 -22.55 -17.99
N GLU A 332 -0.26 -21.48 -18.15
CA GLU A 332 1.19 -21.50 -18.02
C GLU A 332 1.64 -22.05 -16.67
N LEU A 333 1.08 -21.55 -15.57
CA LEU A 333 1.45 -22.04 -14.24
C LEU A 333 1.00 -23.50 -14.01
N LEU A 334 -0.14 -23.92 -14.56
CA LEU A 334 -0.57 -25.31 -14.50
C LEU A 334 0.43 -26.25 -15.18
N GLU A 335 0.90 -25.90 -16.39
CA GLU A 335 1.92 -26.67 -17.13
C GLU A 335 3.26 -26.71 -16.37
N ARG A 336 3.59 -25.65 -15.63
CA ARG A 336 4.82 -25.50 -14.84
C ARG A 336 4.67 -25.95 -13.38
N LYS A 337 3.65 -26.76 -13.06
CA LYS A 337 3.39 -27.22 -11.67
C LYS A 337 4.60 -27.88 -11.01
N ALA A 338 5.43 -28.58 -11.76
CA ALA A 338 6.67 -29.19 -11.27
C ALA A 338 7.71 -28.16 -10.76
N ASP A 339 7.65 -26.90 -11.24
CA ASP A 339 8.58 -25.84 -10.85
C ASP A 339 8.12 -25.01 -9.65
N TRP A 340 6.89 -25.18 -9.18
CA TRP A 340 6.32 -24.33 -8.10
C TRP A 340 7.15 -24.35 -6.82
N LYS A 341 7.75 -25.50 -6.47
CA LYS A 341 8.63 -25.58 -5.31
C LYS A 341 9.84 -24.66 -5.47
N LYS A 342 10.47 -24.63 -6.64
CA LYS A 342 11.60 -23.75 -6.94
C LYS A 342 11.17 -22.28 -6.99
N MET A 343 9.97 -21.99 -7.52
CA MET A 343 9.41 -20.64 -7.49
C MET A 343 9.23 -20.17 -6.04
N SER A 344 8.62 -20.99 -5.18
CA SER A 344 8.42 -20.72 -3.76
C SER A 344 9.74 -20.43 -3.03
N GLU A 345 10.80 -21.18 -3.30
CA GLU A 345 12.13 -20.96 -2.71
C GLU A 345 12.71 -19.59 -3.13
N ARG A 346 12.57 -19.24 -4.43
CA ARG A 346 13.00 -17.92 -4.94
C ARG A 346 12.19 -16.78 -4.35
N GLU A 347 10.87 -16.93 -4.23
CA GLU A 347 9.97 -15.92 -3.64
C GLU A 347 10.33 -15.62 -2.20
N LYS A 348 10.46 -16.65 -1.36
CA LYS A 348 10.82 -16.50 0.05
C LYS A 348 12.19 -15.87 0.22
N LYS A 349 13.16 -16.25 -0.61
CA LYS A 349 14.48 -15.64 -0.62
C LYS A 349 14.40 -14.15 -0.96
N LEU A 350 13.68 -13.78 -2.03
CA LEU A 350 13.48 -12.37 -2.40
C LEU A 350 12.79 -11.58 -1.28
N TYR A 351 11.76 -12.17 -0.65
CA TYR A 351 11.10 -11.54 0.48
C TYR A 351 12.08 -11.27 1.61
N ASP A 352 12.80 -12.28 2.07
CA ASP A 352 13.69 -12.16 3.24
C ASP A 352 14.86 -11.18 2.97
N GLU A 353 15.43 -11.20 1.76
CA GLU A 353 16.59 -10.37 1.41
C GLU A 353 16.24 -8.92 1.05
N LEU A 354 15.11 -8.70 0.31
CA LEU A 354 14.84 -7.41 -0.31
C LEU A 354 13.54 -6.75 0.15
N TYR A 355 12.50 -7.53 0.44
CA TYR A 355 11.14 -7.01 0.61
C TYR A 355 10.56 -7.24 2.00
N SER A 356 11.27 -7.86 2.94
CA SER A 356 10.76 -8.06 4.31
C SER A 356 10.57 -6.73 5.04
N TRP A 357 9.60 -6.68 5.97
CA TRP A 357 9.45 -5.50 6.81
C TRP A 357 10.70 -5.22 7.65
N ASN A 358 11.46 -6.23 8.02
CA ASN A 358 12.74 -6.04 8.72
C ASN A 358 13.69 -5.19 7.88
N THR A 359 13.89 -5.53 6.60
CA THR A 359 14.69 -4.75 5.66
C THR A 359 14.17 -3.32 5.51
N MET A 360 12.86 -3.14 5.41
CA MET A 360 12.23 -1.81 5.31
C MET A 360 12.41 -1.00 6.60
N SER A 361 12.24 -1.64 7.75
CA SER A 361 12.43 -0.99 9.05
C SER A 361 13.87 -0.51 9.27
N GLU A 362 14.85 -1.28 8.84
CA GLU A 362 16.26 -0.86 8.88
C GLU A 362 16.52 0.38 8.00
N ARG A 363 15.97 0.40 6.79
CA ARG A 363 16.07 1.58 5.90
C ARG A 363 15.43 2.81 6.55
N LEU A 364 14.25 2.66 7.15
CA LEU A 364 13.55 3.74 7.82
C LEU A 364 14.33 4.26 9.04
N VAL A 365 14.81 3.38 9.91
CA VAL A 365 15.60 3.74 11.07
C VAL A 365 16.89 4.47 10.66
N LYS A 366 17.60 3.95 9.65
CA LYS A 366 18.80 4.59 9.11
C LYS A 366 18.53 5.99 8.59
N LEU A 367 17.42 6.20 7.86
CA LEU A 367 17.02 7.53 7.42
C LEU A 367 16.95 8.51 8.58
N TYR A 368 16.30 8.14 9.68
CA TYR A 368 16.11 9.01 10.84
C TYR A 368 17.41 9.22 11.64
N GLN A 369 18.30 8.23 11.68
CA GLN A 369 19.64 8.38 12.23
C GLN A 369 20.46 9.42 11.42
N ASP A 370 20.41 9.34 10.10
CA ASP A 370 21.10 10.26 9.20
C ASP A 370 20.53 11.69 9.31
N LEU A 371 19.22 11.83 9.48
CA LEU A 371 18.59 13.13 9.76
C LEU A 371 19.06 13.70 11.10
N LYS A 372 19.22 12.88 12.12
CA LYS A 372 19.71 13.32 13.43
C LYS A 372 21.16 13.81 13.38
N SER A 373 22.05 13.07 12.73
CA SER A 373 23.47 13.39 12.62
C SER A 373 23.75 14.67 11.81
N SER A 374 22.90 15.00 10.84
CA SER A 374 23.01 16.23 10.05
C SER A 374 22.73 17.52 10.84
N ASN A 375 22.30 17.42 12.11
CA ASN A 375 22.12 18.57 13.01
C ASN A 375 23.39 18.91 13.83
N SER A 376 24.43 18.04 13.76
CA SER A 376 25.64 18.20 14.56
C SER A 376 26.78 18.88 13.79
N ARG A 377 26.48 19.34 12.58
CA ARG A 377 27.38 20.13 11.74
C ARG A 377 26.71 21.49 11.43
#